data_8e8e1a8a609f1d4de7ba95adf53d1317
#
_entry.id   8e8e1a8a609f1d4de7ba95adf53d1317
#
_cell.length_a   1.000
_cell.length_b   1.000
_cell.length_c   1.000
_cell.angle_alpha   90.00
_cell.angle_beta   90.00
_cell.angle_gamma   90.00
#
_symmetry.space_group_name_H-M   'P 1'
#
loop_
_entity.id
_entity.type
_entity.pdbx_description
1 polymer ?
#
loop_
_entity_poly.entity_id
_entity_poly.type
_entity_poly.pdbx_seq_one_letter_code
_entity_poly.pdbx_strand_id
1 'polypeptide(L)'
;NSSTFVIESPKSPVSESFRSIRTNIEYIVQGKDKCVFSVISDSPGIGKTYISINMASIYAMYGKKTVLIGMDLRKPRLYQEFGISNKMGVSSYLAGKASLNEIIQPSGKLPNLDIITAGPIPPNPAELIASDKCSKFFEELKTQYDYIIVDTPPLLWVTDALLLMKHV
;
A
#
# COMPACT_ATOMS: atom_id res chain seq x y z
N ASN A 1 6.28 -1.45 -20.00
CA ASN A 1 5.19 -0.76 -19.28
C ASN A 1 5.66 -0.54 -17.84
N SER A 2 5.93 0.70 -17.46
CA SER A 2 6.37 1.05 -16.10
C SER A 2 5.19 0.98 -15.14
N SER A 3 5.39 0.39 -13.96
CA SER A 3 4.36 0.37 -12.90
C SER A 3 4.14 1.75 -12.29
N THR A 4 5.06 2.70 -12.50
CA THR A 4 4.97 4.10 -12.05
C THR A 4 4.47 5.03 -13.16
N PHE A 5 3.54 4.56 -13.97
CA PHE A 5 3.08 5.21 -15.20
C PHE A 5 2.56 6.65 -14.98
N VAL A 6 1.79 6.88 -13.93
CA VAL A 6 1.24 8.21 -13.62
C VAL A 6 2.33 9.24 -13.33
N ILE A 7 3.44 8.81 -12.72
CA ILE A 7 4.59 9.68 -12.44
C ILE A 7 5.31 10.04 -13.75
N GLU A 8 5.49 9.05 -14.64
CA GLU A 8 6.24 9.21 -15.88
C GLU A 8 5.44 9.92 -16.98
N SER A 9 4.11 9.75 -16.97
CA SER A 9 3.20 10.28 -17.99
C SER A 9 1.99 10.98 -17.36
N PRO A 10 2.19 12.08 -16.59
CA PRO A 10 1.14 12.68 -15.76
C PRO A 10 -0.01 13.31 -16.57
N LYS A 11 0.19 13.64 -17.83
CA LYS A 11 -0.82 14.23 -18.72
C LYS A 11 -1.51 13.22 -19.65
N SER A 12 -1.26 11.92 -19.46
CA SER A 12 -1.84 10.89 -20.32
C SER A 12 -3.33 10.63 -19.99
N PRO A 13 -4.13 10.09 -20.94
CA PRO A 13 -5.51 9.68 -20.67
C PRO A 13 -5.63 8.67 -19.52
N VAL A 14 -4.66 7.79 -19.35
CA VAL A 14 -4.62 6.83 -18.24
C VAL A 14 -4.46 7.56 -16.90
N SER A 15 -3.59 8.56 -16.83
CA SER A 15 -3.41 9.37 -15.63
C SER A 15 -4.68 10.17 -15.28
N GLU A 16 -5.42 10.65 -16.30
CA GLU A 16 -6.74 11.29 -16.09
C GLU A 16 -7.76 10.28 -15.55
N SER A 17 -7.74 9.03 -16.00
CA SER A 17 -8.61 7.99 -15.44
C SER A 17 -8.33 7.75 -13.95
N PHE A 18 -7.06 7.72 -13.53
CA PHE A 18 -6.70 7.62 -12.10
C PHE A 18 -7.15 8.85 -11.31
N ARG A 19 -7.08 10.07 -11.87
CA ARG A 19 -7.60 11.27 -11.22
C ARG A 19 -9.11 11.21 -11.05
N SER A 20 -9.83 10.70 -12.05
CA SER A 20 -11.28 10.50 -11.97
C SER A 20 -11.65 9.49 -10.88
N ILE A 21 -10.90 8.37 -10.78
CA ILE A 21 -11.09 7.39 -9.69
C ILE A 21 -10.86 8.05 -8.33
N ARG A 22 -9.78 8.82 -8.16
CA ARG A 22 -9.52 9.56 -6.92
C ARG A 22 -10.71 10.46 -6.57
N THR A 23 -11.19 11.29 -7.50
CA THR A 23 -12.31 12.20 -7.26
C THR A 23 -13.57 11.46 -6.83
N ASN A 24 -13.86 10.31 -7.45
CA ASN A 24 -15.00 9.47 -7.08
C ASN A 24 -14.83 8.89 -5.66
N ILE A 25 -13.63 8.43 -5.29
CA ILE A 25 -13.36 7.95 -3.94
C ILE A 25 -13.52 9.09 -2.93
N GLU A 26 -12.95 10.27 -3.19
CA GLU A 26 -13.09 11.44 -2.32
C GLU A 26 -14.56 11.83 -2.11
N TYR A 27 -15.38 11.70 -3.14
CA TYR A 27 -16.83 11.92 -3.03
C TYR A 27 -17.51 10.88 -2.13
N ILE A 28 -17.13 9.60 -2.24
CA ILE A 28 -17.69 8.51 -1.42
C ILE A 28 -17.30 8.66 0.06
N VAL A 29 -16.06 9.08 0.33
CA VAL A 29 -15.51 9.21 1.70
C VAL A 29 -15.69 10.61 2.30
N GLN A 30 -16.67 11.39 1.83
CA GLN A 30 -16.93 12.77 2.23
C GLN A 30 -16.79 13.00 3.75
N GLY A 31 -16.01 14.02 4.12
CA GLY A 31 -15.81 14.42 5.51
C GLY A 31 -14.80 13.58 6.31
N LYS A 32 -14.09 12.67 5.69
CA LYS A 32 -12.97 11.95 6.31
C LYS A 32 -11.64 12.58 5.89
N ASP A 33 -10.90 13.10 6.86
CA ASP A 33 -9.57 13.67 6.63
C ASP A 33 -8.50 12.61 6.35
N LYS A 34 -8.78 11.35 6.70
CA LYS A 34 -7.85 10.22 6.59
C LYS A 34 -8.57 8.99 6.07
N CYS A 35 -7.95 8.33 5.11
CA CYS A 35 -8.53 7.15 4.48
C CYS A 35 -7.53 6.01 4.36
N VAL A 36 -8.00 4.81 4.67
CA VAL A 36 -7.31 3.55 4.38
C VAL A 36 -8.13 2.81 3.35
N PHE A 37 -7.52 2.40 2.25
CA PHE A 37 -8.17 1.54 1.27
C PHE A 37 -7.22 0.53 0.66
N SER A 38 -7.76 -0.61 0.30
CA SER A 38 -7.02 -1.71 -0.29
C SER A 38 -7.45 -1.97 -1.73
N VAL A 39 -6.48 -2.36 -2.56
CA VAL A 39 -6.74 -2.84 -3.93
C VAL A 39 -6.82 -4.35 -3.89
N ILE A 40 -7.99 -4.88 -4.20
CA ILE A 40 -8.30 -6.30 -4.11
C ILE A 40 -8.58 -6.88 -5.50
N SER A 41 -8.21 -8.13 -5.73
CA SER A 41 -8.57 -8.88 -6.93
C SER A 41 -8.75 -10.37 -6.62
N ASP A 42 -9.52 -11.05 -7.43
CA ASP A 42 -9.75 -12.49 -7.38
C ASP A 42 -8.51 -13.29 -7.80
N SER A 43 -7.75 -12.82 -8.79
CA SER A 43 -6.67 -13.55 -9.43
C SER A 43 -5.31 -12.85 -9.37
N PRO A 44 -4.20 -13.59 -9.38
CA PRO A 44 -2.86 -13.00 -9.48
C PRO A 44 -2.62 -12.43 -10.90
N GLY A 45 -1.77 -11.41 -10.99
CA GLY A 45 -1.29 -10.88 -12.28
C GLY A 45 -2.23 -9.92 -13.01
N ILE A 46 -3.40 -9.58 -12.46
CA ILE A 46 -4.37 -8.66 -13.09
C ILE A 46 -4.08 -7.17 -12.84
N GLY A 47 -2.93 -6.84 -12.30
CA GLY A 47 -2.48 -5.44 -12.20
C GLY A 47 -2.78 -4.74 -10.87
N LYS A 48 -3.07 -5.46 -9.77
CA LYS A 48 -3.29 -4.84 -8.44
C LYS A 48 -2.17 -3.89 -8.03
N THR A 49 -0.94 -4.38 -8.02
CA THR A 49 0.24 -3.58 -7.66
C THR A 49 0.37 -2.35 -8.57
N TYR A 50 0.10 -2.49 -9.87
CA TYR A 50 0.06 -1.36 -10.81
C TYR A 50 -0.99 -0.32 -10.40
N ILE A 51 -2.21 -0.77 -10.06
CA ILE A 51 -3.30 0.12 -9.62
C ILE A 51 -2.92 0.78 -8.29
N SER A 52 -2.43 0.01 -7.32
CA SER A 52 -2.02 0.51 -5.99
C SER A 52 -0.95 1.59 -6.10
N ILE A 53 0.09 1.36 -6.91
CA ILE A 53 1.18 2.32 -7.16
C ILE A 53 0.64 3.61 -7.76
N ASN A 54 -0.17 3.52 -8.82
CA ASN A 54 -0.65 4.70 -9.53
C ASN A 54 -1.70 5.48 -8.70
N MET A 55 -2.54 4.81 -7.91
CA MET A 55 -3.43 5.48 -6.96
C MET A 55 -2.65 6.21 -5.88
N ALA A 56 -1.66 5.58 -5.24
CA ALA A 56 -0.80 6.22 -4.26
C ALA A 56 -0.07 7.44 -4.85
N SER A 57 0.41 7.31 -6.09
CA SER A 57 1.08 8.39 -6.80
C SER A 57 0.16 9.59 -7.06
N ILE A 58 -1.10 9.35 -7.47
CA ILE A 58 -2.09 10.42 -7.70
C ILE A 58 -2.37 11.19 -6.40
N TYR A 59 -2.55 10.53 -5.26
CA TYR A 59 -2.78 11.21 -3.98
C TYR A 59 -1.54 12.03 -3.55
N ALA A 60 -0.35 11.45 -3.68
CA ALA A 60 0.90 12.14 -3.36
C ALA A 60 1.13 13.36 -4.25
N MET A 61 0.85 13.26 -5.57
CA MET A 61 0.91 14.40 -6.52
C MET A 61 -0.12 15.49 -6.20
N TYR A 62 -1.23 15.13 -5.57
CA TYR A 62 -2.23 16.07 -5.08
C TYR A 62 -1.86 16.72 -3.73
N GLY A 63 -0.64 16.49 -3.25
CA GLY A 63 -0.11 17.09 -2.02
C GLY A 63 -0.52 16.37 -0.74
N LYS A 64 -1.14 15.18 -0.83
CA LYS A 64 -1.52 14.38 0.32
C LYS A 64 -0.37 13.51 0.80
N LYS A 65 -0.13 13.52 2.11
CA LYS A 65 0.87 12.64 2.71
C LYS A 65 0.39 11.18 2.63
N THR A 66 1.02 10.42 1.76
CA THR A 66 0.54 9.10 1.32
C THR A 66 1.56 8.01 1.63
N VAL A 67 1.11 6.86 2.09
CA VAL A 67 1.92 5.65 2.20
C VAL A 67 1.31 4.51 1.39
N LEU A 68 2.16 3.81 0.65
CA LEU A 68 1.81 2.58 -0.07
C LEU A 68 2.44 1.39 0.65
N ILE A 69 1.62 0.42 1.03
CA ILE A 69 2.02 -0.74 1.84
C ILE A 69 1.89 -2.01 1.02
N GLY A 70 2.97 -2.79 0.93
CA GLY A 70 2.96 -4.13 0.37
C GLY A 70 2.55 -5.15 1.44
N MET A 71 1.30 -5.65 1.38
CA MET A 71 0.78 -6.66 2.32
C MET A 71 0.78 -8.08 1.74
N ASP A 72 1.32 -8.29 0.54
CA ASP A 72 1.59 -9.64 0.03
C ASP A 72 2.87 -10.20 0.69
N LEU A 73 2.72 -10.77 1.88
CA LEU A 73 3.83 -11.35 2.64
C LEU A 73 4.33 -12.69 2.07
N ARG A 74 3.63 -13.26 1.08
CA ARG A 74 3.98 -14.55 0.45
C ARG A 74 4.82 -14.37 -0.81
N LYS A 75 4.49 -13.35 -1.61
CA LYS A 75 5.16 -13.04 -2.88
C LYS A 75 5.41 -11.54 -3.03
N PRO A 76 6.27 -10.95 -2.16
CA PRO A 76 6.52 -9.52 -2.16
C PRO A 76 7.13 -9.07 -3.50
N ARG A 77 6.60 -7.99 -4.10
CA ARG A 77 7.08 -7.44 -5.38
C ARG A 77 7.24 -5.92 -5.35
N LEU A 78 6.54 -5.23 -4.46
CA LEU A 78 6.49 -3.77 -4.42
C LEU A 78 7.90 -3.13 -4.37
N TYR A 79 8.83 -3.74 -3.63
CA TYR A 79 10.21 -3.25 -3.50
C TYR A 79 10.96 -3.18 -4.85
N GLN A 80 10.64 -4.09 -5.78
CA GLN A 80 11.26 -4.14 -7.10
C GLN A 80 10.82 -2.94 -7.96
N GLU A 81 9.56 -2.54 -7.87
CA GLU A 81 8.97 -1.43 -8.63
C GLU A 81 9.55 -0.07 -8.27
N PHE A 82 10.02 0.07 -7.03
CA PHE A 82 10.66 1.29 -6.54
C PHE A 82 12.19 1.18 -6.43
N GLY A 83 12.78 0.00 -6.62
CA GLY A 83 14.22 -0.22 -6.47
C GLY A 83 14.71 0.00 -5.03
N ILE A 84 13.88 -0.30 -4.03
CA ILE A 84 14.15 -0.09 -2.60
C ILE A 84 14.41 -1.41 -1.87
N SER A 85 14.87 -1.31 -0.62
CA SER A 85 15.20 -2.48 0.20
C SER A 85 13.96 -3.24 0.66
N ASN A 86 14.03 -4.58 0.70
CA ASN A 86 13.05 -5.46 1.33
C ASN A 86 13.64 -6.23 2.53
N LYS A 87 14.78 -5.77 3.07
CA LYS A 87 15.42 -6.41 4.24
C LYS A 87 14.58 -6.28 5.51
N MET A 88 13.85 -5.19 5.63
CA MET A 88 12.87 -4.92 6.69
C MET A 88 11.59 -4.39 6.06
N GLY A 89 10.44 -4.70 6.68
CA GLY A 89 9.14 -4.27 6.21
C GLY A 89 8.04 -4.70 7.17
N VAL A 90 6.83 -4.84 6.66
CA VAL A 90 5.64 -5.20 7.46
C VAL A 90 5.88 -6.45 8.31
N SER A 91 6.42 -7.52 7.72
CA SER A 91 6.69 -8.76 8.45
C SER A 91 7.66 -8.57 9.62
N SER A 92 8.66 -7.71 9.45
CA SER A 92 9.63 -7.38 10.52
C SER A 92 8.97 -6.61 11.66
N TYR A 93 8.12 -5.63 11.35
CA TYR A 93 7.35 -4.88 12.34
C TYR A 93 6.38 -5.82 13.09
N LEU A 94 5.58 -6.59 12.39
CA LEU A 94 4.60 -7.50 12.99
C LEU A 94 5.26 -8.56 13.87
N ALA A 95 6.44 -9.05 13.49
CA ALA A 95 7.24 -9.98 14.29
C ALA A 95 7.97 -9.30 15.50
N GLY A 96 7.88 -7.99 15.66
CA GLY A 96 8.54 -7.26 16.74
C GLY A 96 10.04 -7.06 16.57
N LYS A 97 10.54 -7.19 15.34
CA LYS A 97 11.97 -7.09 15.00
C LYS A 97 12.37 -5.70 14.46
N ALA A 98 11.41 -4.83 14.18
CA ALA A 98 11.63 -3.48 13.71
C ALA A 98 10.53 -2.54 14.23
N SER A 99 10.86 -1.27 14.43
CA SER A 99 9.92 -0.18 14.68
C SER A 99 9.28 0.30 13.37
N LEU A 100 8.20 1.10 13.46
CA LEU A 100 7.55 1.67 12.29
C LEU A 100 8.50 2.56 11.48
N ASN A 101 9.30 3.39 12.15
CA ASN A 101 10.23 4.30 11.48
C ASN A 101 11.34 3.58 10.70
N GLU A 102 11.73 2.38 11.12
CA GLU A 102 12.78 1.59 10.44
C GLU A 102 12.28 0.93 9.15
N ILE A 103 10.97 0.78 8.99
CA ILE A 103 10.37 0.12 7.81
C ILE A 103 9.79 1.10 6.80
N ILE A 104 9.63 2.37 7.16
CA ILE A 104 9.20 3.43 6.24
C ILE A 104 10.37 3.85 5.36
N GLN A 105 10.18 3.83 4.05
CA GLN A 105 11.17 4.27 3.06
C GLN A 105 10.57 5.32 2.14
N PRO A 106 11.26 6.43 1.83
CA PRO A 106 10.80 7.37 0.83
C PRO A 106 10.74 6.69 -0.54
N SER A 107 9.75 7.02 -1.36
CA SER A 107 9.61 6.44 -2.70
C SER A 107 10.77 6.76 -3.64
N GLY A 108 11.52 7.82 -3.34
CA GLY A 108 12.56 8.35 -4.23
C GLY A 108 12.02 8.99 -5.53
N LYS A 109 10.70 8.94 -5.74
CA LYS A 109 10.04 9.44 -6.96
C LYS A 109 9.11 10.64 -6.69
N LEU A 110 8.45 10.68 -5.55
CA LEU A 110 7.54 11.76 -5.13
C LEU A 110 7.77 12.13 -3.67
N PRO A 111 7.79 13.43 -3.32
CA PRO A 111 8.11 13.88 -1.96
C PRO A 111 7.07 13.49 -0.91
N ASN A 112 5.80 13.33 -1.30
CA ASN A 112 4.70 12.99 -0.39
C ASN A 112 4.34 11.50 -0.41
N LEU A 113 5.17 10.65 -1.01
CA LEU A 113 4.95 9.22 -1.13
C LEU A 113 6.03 8.44 -0.40
N ASP A 114 5.63 7.74 0.66
CA ASP A 114 6.44 6.76 1.35
C ASP A 114 5.98 5.34 1.02
N ILE A 115 6.89 4.39 1.12
CA ILE A 115 6.65 2.97 0.83
C ILE A 115 7.01 2.15 2.05
N ILE A 116 6.15 1.20 2.38
CA ILE A 116 6.44 0.13 3.33
C ILE A 116 6.38 -1.19 2.57
N THR A 117 7.51 -1.86 2.44
CA THR A 117 7.57 -3.16 1.77
C THR A 117 7.07 -4.28 2.67
N ALA A 118 6.78 -5.43 2.10
CA ALA A 118 6.34 -6.59 2.89
C ALA A 118 7.42 -7.12 3.86
N GLY A 119 8.68 -6.87 3.56
CA GLY A 119 9.81 -7.43 4.30
C GLY A 119 10.12 -8.88 3.93
N PRO A 120 10.99 -9.56 4.68
CA PRO A 120 11.29 -10.98 4.49
C PRO A 120 10.03 -11.85 4.64
N ILE A 121 9.95 -12.91 3.85
CA ILE A 121 8.81 -13.85 3.90
C ILE A 121 8.77 -14.54 5.27
N PRO A 122 7.72 -14.36 6.08
CA PRO A 122 7.62 -14.98 7.38
C PRO A 122 7.10 -16.43 7.24
N PRO A 123 7.35 -17.31 8.23
CA PRO A 123 6.81 -18.68 8.23
C PRO A 123 5.30 -18.74 8.46
N ASN A 124 4.72 -17.70 9.07
CA ASN A 124 3.31 -17.63 9.53
C ASN A 124 2.61 -16.33 9.10
N PRO A 125 2.49 -16.02 7.80
CA PRO A 125 1.95 -14.74 7.33
C PRO A 125 0.52 -14.46 7.81
N ALA A 126 -0.38 -15.45 7.78
CA ALA A 126 -1.77 -15.28 8.20
C ALA A 126 -1.90 -14.92 9.69
N GLU A 127 -1.10 -15.54 10.56
CA GLU A 127 -1.09 -15.26 12.01
C GLU A 127 -0.61 -13.83 12.30
N LEU A 128 0.43 -13.37 11.59
CA LEU A 128 0.94 -12.01 11.73
C LEU A 128 -0.11 -10.98 11.33
N ILE A 129 -0.82 -11.21 10.22
CA ILE A 129 -1.88 -10.31 9.75
C ILE A 129 -3.07 -10.31 10.73
N ALA A 130 -3.41 -11.45 11.33
CA ALA A 130 -4.50 -11.57 12.28
C ALA A 130 -4.17 -11.01 13.68
N SER A 131 -2.92 -10.63 13.94
CA SER A 131 -2.47 -10.19 15.26
C SER A 131 -2.98 -8.78 15.61
N ASP A 132 -3.11 -8.50 16.91
CA ASP A 132 -3.42 -7.16 17.45
C ASP A 132 -2.35 -6.13 17.02
N LYS A 133 -1.14 -6.59 16.75
CA LYS A 133 -0.06 -5.74 16.27
C LYS A 133 -0.32 -5.20 14.86
N CYS A 134 -1.06 -5.94 14.04
CA CYS A 134 -1.50 -5.45 12.73
C CYS A 134 -2.51 -4.30 12.88
N SER A 135 -3.45 -4.38 13.85
CA SER A 135 -4.35 -3.26 14.15
C SER A 135 -3.57 -2.02 14.61
N LYS A 136 -2.63 -2.19 15.55
CA LYS A 136 -1.77 -1.10 16.03
C LYS A 136 -0.94 -0.47 14.91
N PHE A 137 -0.44 -1.27 13.97
CA PHE A 137 0.28 -0.81 12.80
C PHE A 137 -0.54 0.20 11.98
N PHE A 138 -1.79 -0.12 11.66
CA PHE A 138 -2.67 0.79 10.93
C PHE A 138 -3.05 2.02 11.76
N GLU A 139 -3.29 1.89 13.07
CA GLU A 139 -3.57 3.03 13.93
C GLU A 139 -2.40 4.00 14.02
N GLU A 140 -1.16 3.51 14.14
CA GLU A 140 0.03 4.34 14.12
C GLU A 140 0.19 5.06 12.76
N LEU A 141 -0.05 4.38 11.64
CA LEU A 141 0.01 4.99 10.30
C LEU A 141 -1.06 6.08 10.10
N LYS A 142 -2.27 5.87 10.61
CA LYS A 142 -3.34 6.89 10.57
C LYS A 142 -2.96 8.19 11.29
N THR A 143 -2.01 8.17 12.22
CA THR A 143 -1.51 9.40 12.87
C THR A 143 -0.57 10.19 11.96
N GLN A 144 0.10 9.55 11.01
CA GLN A 144 1.18 10.13 10.21
C GLN A 144 0.79 10.45 8.76
N TYR A 145 -0.21 9.76 8.21
CA TYR A 145 -0.58 9.84 6.79
C TYR A 145 -2.04 10.25 6.60
N ASP A 146 -2.30 10.96 5.51
CA ASP A 146 -3.66 11.30 5.06
C ASP A 146 -4.28 10.12 4.32
N TYR A 147 -3.48 9.44 3.48
CA TYR A 147 -3.92 8.27 2.71
C TYR A 147 -2.98 7.09 2.90
N ILE A 148 -3.59 5.94 3.20
CA ILE A 148 -2.91 4.65 3.35
C ILE A 148 -3.46 3.71 2.29
N ILE A 149 -2.65 3.35 1.30
CA ILE A 149 -3.03 2.44 0.23
C ILE A 149 -2.36 1.09 0.47
N VAL A 150 -3.15 0.02 0.43
CA VAL A 150 -2.70 -1.33 0.73
C VAL A 150 -2.73 -2.19 -0.53
N ASP A 151 -1.56 -2.64 -0.98
CA ASP A 151 -1.43 -3.64 -2.03
C ASP A 151 -1.54 -5.04 -1.43
N THR A 152 -2.69 -5.69 -1.64
CA THR A 152 -3.03 -6.97 -0.99
C THR A 152 -2.64 -8.18 -1.84
N PRO A 153 -2.50 -9.39 -1.25
CA PRO A 153 -2.44 -10.62 -2.02
C PRO A 153 -3.77 -10.88 -2.78
N PRO A 154 -3.77 -11.73 -3.83
CA PRO A 154 -5.00 -12.15 -4.50
C PRO A 154 -5.99 -12.85 -3.56
N LEU A 155 -7.30 -12.67 -3.78
CA LEU A 155 -8.36 -13.32 -2.97
C LEU A 155 -8.36 -14.85 -3.06
N LEU A 156 -7.72 -15.45 -4.05
CA LEU A 156 -7.50 -16.91 -4.09
C LEU A 156 -6.64 -17.42 -2.91
N TRP A 157 -5.95 -16.53 -2.23
CA TRP A 157 -5.28 -16.75 -0.94
C TRP A 157 -6.15 -16.21 0.20
N VAL A 158 -7.43 -16.54 0.16
CA VAL A 158 -8.62 -15.94 0.79
C VAL A 158 -8.44 -15.49 2.23
N THR A 159 -7.70 -16.24 3.03
CA THR A 159 -7.58 -15.97 4.47
C THR A 159 -6.87 -14.64 4.75
N ASP A 160 -5.75 -14.36 4.08
CA ASP A 160 -4.93 -13.18 4.36
C ASP A 160 -5.63 -11.87 3.96
N ALA A 161 -6.29 -11.85 2.79
CA ALA A 161 -7.01 -10.65 2.32
C ALA A 161 -8.25 -10.35 3.17
N LEU A 162 -8.99 -11.37 3.61
CA LEU A 162 -10.15 -11.20 4.51
C LEU A 162 -9.74 -10.73 5.89
N LEU A 163 -8.59 -11.18 6.41
CA LEU A 163 -8.05 -10.72 7.68
C LEU A 163 -7.66 -9.24 7.62
N LEU A 164 -7.09 -8.80 6.49
CA LEU A 164 -6.73 -7.40 6.27
C LEU A 164 -7.96 -6.47 6.27
N MET A 165 -9.10 -6.91 5.72
CA MET A 165 -10.34 -6.11 5.69
C MET A 165 -10.88 -5.73 7.06
N LYS A 166 -10.41 -6.34 8.15
CA LYS A 166 -10.76 -5.95 9.52
C LYS A 166 -10.02 -4.70 10.00
N HIS A 167 -8.94 -4.33 9.33
CA HIS A 167 -8.04 -3.25 9.74
C HIS A 167 -8.11 -2.01 8.83
N VAL A 168 -8.84 -2.09 7.71
CA VAL A 168 -8.94 -1.07 6.65
C VAL A 168 -10.26 -0.32 6.69
#